data_cfcaef6e8bec08a0dd7dd85e933a1da3
#
_entry.id   cfcaef6e8bec08a0dd7dd85e933a1da3
#
_cell.length_a   1.000
_cell.length_b   1.000
_cell.length_c   1.000
_cell.angle_alpha   90.00
_cell.angle_beta   90.00
_cell.angle_gamma   90.00
#
_symmetry.space_group_name_H-M   'P 1'
#
loop_
_entity.id
_entity.type
_entity.pdbx_description
1 polymer ?
#
loop_
_entity_poly.entity_id
_entity_poly.type
_entity_poly.pdbx_seq_one_letter_code
_entity_poly.pdbx_strand_id
1 'polypeptide(L)'
;ARASMLFERFVSKERNEPPDIDVDFEHQRREEVIQYIYAKYGRERAALAAAVITYRTRGALRDAGRALGFPLSAIDRLAANLGWWKNREELPQRFLEVGLDPEQPQVRRWLAIAKMLIGFPRHLSQHVGGFVIARSRLDRLVPVENAAMPDRTVIQWDKDDIDALGLMKVDVLALGMLSAIRRMLAEVARRRGRPFALSDVPAEDAATYAMVSRADTVGVFQIESRAQMAMLPRLRPACFYDLVIEVALVRPGPIQGNMVHPYLRRRQGLEPVSYPSEAVRGVLERTLGIPIFQEQAMQIAIVAAGFTPGEADCLRRAMAAWKR
;
A
#
# COMPACT_ATOMS: atom_id res chain seq x y z
N ALA A 1 -23.56 0.48 -11.88
CA ALA A 1 -22.80 1.32 -12.79
C ALA A 1 -21.56 0.54 -13.25
N ARG A 2 -21.46 0.20 -14.53
CA ARG A 2 -20.24 -0.40 -15.10
C ARG A 2 -19.17 0.69 -15.04
N ALA A 3 -18.17 0.50 -14.18
CA ALA A 3 -16.96 1.31 -14.21
C ALA A 3 -16.24 0.98 -15.52
N SER A 4 -16.02 1.97 -16.38
CA SER A 4 -15.10 1.84 -17.52
C SER A 4 -13.69 1.83 -16.93
N MET A 5 -13.10 0.66 -16.79
CA MET A 5 -11.72 0.53 -16.32
C MET A 5 -10.79 0.59 -17.53
N LEU A 6 -9.74 1.41 -17.43
CA LEU A 6 -8.63 1.41 -18.37
C LEU A 6 -7.68 0.27 -17.97
N PHE A 7 -7.79 -0.87 -18.66
CA PHE A 7 -6.95 -2.03 -18.39
C PHE A 7 -5.48 -1.80 -18.70
N GLU A 8 -5.17 -0.86 -19.58
CA GLU A 8 -3.83 -0.46 -19.96
C GLU A 8 -3.01 0.09 -18.78
N ARG A 9 -3.68 0.56 -17.74
CA ARG A 9 -3.05 0.89 -16.45
C ARG A 9 -2.36 -0.33 -15.82
N PHE A 10 -2.88 -1.52 -16.04
CA PHE A 10 -2.38 -2.76 -15.46
C PHE A 10 -1.55 -3.59 -16.44
N VAL A 11 -1.98 -3.64 -17.69
CA VAL A 11 -1.34 -4.43 -18.76
C VAL A 11 -1.38 -3.64 -20.06
N SER A 12 -0.21 -3.26 -20.60
CA SER A 12 -0.08 -2.69 -21.95
C SER A 12 1.21 -3.16 -22.60
N LYS A 13 1.26 -3.11 -23.94
CA LYS A 13 2.47 -3.47 -24.70
C LYS A 13 3.63 -2.51 -24.41
N GLU A 14 3.32 -1.24 -24.21
CA GLU A 14 4.29 -0.16 -23.96
C GLU A 14 4.91 -0.27 -22.57
N ARG A 15 4.25 -0.99 -21.66
CA ARG A 15 4.70 -1.13 -20.29
C ARG A 15 5.91 -2.06 -20.16
N ASN A 16 5.98 -3.08 -21.00
CA ASN A 16 7.05 -4.10 -21.03
C ASN A 16 7.41 -4.66 -19.63
N GLU A 17 6.45 -4.68 -18.72
CA GLU A 17 6.55 -5.18 -17.36
C GLU A 17 5.39 -6.14 -17.10
N PRO A 18 5.58 -7.21 -16.29
CA PRO A 18 4.47 -8.05 -15.85
C PRO A 18 3.46 -7.23 -15.03
N PRO A 19 2.18 -7.62 -15.03
CA PRO A 19 1.18 -6.93 -14.23
C PRO A 19 1.46 -7.10 -12.73
N ASP A 20 1.29 -6.02 -11.96
CA ASP A 20 1.29 -6.04 -10.50
C ASP A 20 -0.14 -6.34 -10.03
N ILE A 21 -0.35 -7.53 -9.51
CA ILE A 21 -1.69 -8.02 -9.15
C ILE A 21 -1.77 -8.12 -7.62
N ASP A 22 -2.53 -7.22 -7.01
CA ASP A 22 -2.83 -7.23 -5.59
C ASP A 22 -4.25 -7.76 -5.35
N VAL A 23 -4.39 -8.78 -4.50
CA VAL A 23 -5.69 -9.34 -4.13
C VAL A 23 -5.82 -9.39 -2.61
N ASP A 24 -6.80 -8.67 -2.08
CA ASP A 24 -7.12 -8.69 -0.66
C ASP A 24 -8.06 -9.86 -0.33
N PHE A 25 -7.60 -10.68 0.61
CA PHE A 25 -8.38 -11.80 1.16
C PHE A 25 -8.75 -11.55 2.62
N GLU A 26 -9.73 -12.29 3.10
CA GLU A 26 -10.06 -12.29 4.51
C GLU A 26 -8.86 -12.75 5.35
N HIS A 27 -8.43 -11.91 6.30
CA HIS A 27 -7.22 -12.15 7.10
C HIS A 27 -7.18 -13.56 7.74
N GLN A 28 -8.28 -14.01 8.32
CA GLN A 28 -8.33 -15.30 9.03
C GLN A 28 -8.31 -16.52 8.11
N ARG A 29 -8.65 -16.33 6.83
CA ARG A 29 -8.75 -17.40 5.82
C ARG A 29 -7.70 -17.29 4.72
N ARG A 30 -6.81 -16.34 4.80
CA ARG A 30 -5.74 -16.13 3.81
C ARG A 30 -4.88 -17.38 3.63
N GLU A 31 -4.61 -18.12 4.71
CA GLU A 31 -3.82 -19.36 4.64
C GLU A 31 -4.46 -20.42 3.74
N GLU A 32 -5.79 -20.49 3.70
CA GLU A 32 -6.50 -21.40 2.79
C GLU A 32 -6.18 -21.09 1.33
N VAL A 33 -6.07 -19.81 0.98
CA VAL A 33 -5.71 -19.37 -0.37
C VAL A 33 -4.27 -19.71 -0.70
N ILE A 34 -3.36 -19.52 0.25
CA ILE A 34 -1.94 -19.87 0.09
C ILE A 34 -1.80 -21.38 -0.19
N GLN A 35 -2.47 -22.21 0.60
CA GLN A 35 -2.41 -23.67 0.42
C GLN A 35 -3.14 -24.11 -0.87
N TYR A 36 -4.21 -23.41 -1.28
CA TYR A 36 -4.83 -23.63 -2.57
C TYR A 36 -3.87 -23.38 -3.75
N ILE A 37 -3.06 -22.32 -3.68
CA ILE A 37 -2.05 -22.03 -4.70
C ILE A 37 -1.04 -23.17 -4.80
N TYR A 38 -0.52 -23.65 -3.67
CA TYR A 38 0.40 -24.79 -3.65
C TYR A 38 -0.24 -26.08 -4.15
N ALA A 39 -1.48 -26.36 -3.76
CA ALA A 39 -2.20 -27.54 -4.22
C ALA A 39 -2.44 -27.51 -5.76
N LYS A 40 -2.70 -26.34 -6.31
CA LYS A 40 -3.00 -26.16 -7.74
C LYS A 40 -1.77 -26.16 -8.62
N TYR A 41 -0.70 -25.50 -8.21
CA TYR A 41 0.48 -25.26 -9.07
C TYR A 41 1.70 -26.11 -8.67
N GLY A 42 1.70 -26.70 -7.48
CA GLY A 42 2.85 -27.41 -6.91
C GLY A 42 3.89 -26.49 -6.30
N ARG A 43 4.61 -27.00 -5.30
CA ARG A 43 5.67 -26.25 -4.59
C ARG A 43 6.91 -26.01 -5.46
N GLU A 44 7.05 -26.76 -6.52
CA GLU A 44 8.11 -26.60 -7.51
C GLU A 44 7.87 -25.44 -8.47
N ARG A 45 6.62 -24.92 -8.57
CA ARG A 45 6.23 -23.84 -9.49
C ARG A 45 5.66 -22.62 -8.80
N ALA A 46 5.33 -22.72 -7.53
CA ALA A 46 4.79 -21.62 -6.74
C ALA A 46 5.59 -21.45 -5.45
N ALA A 47 6.01 -20.24 -5.16
CA ALA A 47 6.72 -19.89 -3.93
C ALA A 47 6.53 -18.41 -3.61
N LEU A 48 6.73 -18.06 -2.34
CA LEU A 48 6.78 -16.66 -1.93
C LEU A 48 8.06 -16.00 -2.42
N ALA A 49 7.99 -14.74 -2.78
CA ALA A 49 9.15 -13.91 -3.02
C ALA A 49 9.90 -13.63 -1.71
N ALA A 50 11.20 -13.40 -1.80
CA ALA A 50 11.97 -12.87 -0.69
C ALA A 50 11.76 -11.37 -0.50
N ALA A 51 12.17 -10.89 0.66
CA ALA A 51 12.35 -9.47 0.94
C ALA A 51 13.74 -9.27 1.56
N VAL A 52 14.58 -8.47 0.94
CA VAL A 52 15.91 -8.15 1.48
C VAL A 52 15.73 -7.16 2.63
N ILE A 53 16.00 -7.63 3.83
CA ILE A 53 16.03 -6.80 5.03
C ILE A 53 17.40 -6.18 5.17
N THR A 54 17.48 -4.85 5.13
CA THR A 54 18.72 -4.11 5.31
C THR A 54 18.91 -3.67 6.76
N TYR A 55 20.16 -3.47 7.15
CA TYR A 55 20.50 -2.90 8.45
C TYR A 55 19.94 -1.49 8.59
N ARG A 56 19.11 -1.31 9.61
CA ARG A 56 18.73 0.00 10.11
C ARG A 56 19.56 0.34 11.37
N THR A 57 19.59 1.59 11.76
CA THR A 57 20.43 2.11 12.86
C THR A 57 20.42 1.22 14.11
N ARG A 58 19.23 0.86 14.60
CA ARG A 58 19.09 0.02 15.79
C ARG A 58 19.70 -1.38 15.62
N GLY A 59 19.51 -2.02 14.47
CA GLY A 59 20.08 -3.33 14.16
C GLY A 59 21.60 -3.26 14.03
N ALA A 60 22.10 -2.29 13.28
CA ALA A 60 23.54 -2.09 13.09
C ALA A 60 24.27 -1.86 14.42
N LEU A 61 23.74 -1.01 15.30
CA LEU A 61 24.30 -0.77 16.61
C LEU A 61 24.30 -2.01 17.50
N ARG A 62 23.20 -2.76 17.52
CA ARG A 62 23.12 -3.99 18.32
C ARG A 62 24.08 -5.06 17.86
N ASP A 63 24.13 -5.32 16.56
CA ASP A 63 24.95 -6.41 16.03
C ASP A 63 26.44 -6.04 16.08
N ALA A 64 26.83 -4.80 15.76
CA ALA A 64 28.19 -4.31 15.91
C ALA A 64 28.66 -4.29 17.38
N GLY A 65 27.80 -3.84 18.31
CA GLY A 65 28.13 -3.82 19.73
C GLY A 65 28.33 -5.22 20.30
N ARG A 66 27.50 -6.18 19.92
CA ARG A 66 27.68 -7.59 20.30
C ARG A 66 28.96 -8.18 19.76
N ALA A 67 29.24 -7.96 18.47
CA ALA A 67 30.46 -8.45 17.83
C ALA A 67 31.75 -7.89 18.46
N LEU A 68 31.67 -6.66 18.97
CA LEU A 68 32.80 -6.01 19.68
C LEU A 68 32.85 -6.32 21.20
N GLY A 69 31.93 -7.15 21.71
CA GLY A 69 31.93 -7.59 23.10
C GLY A 69 31.43 -6.55 24.11
N PHE A 70 30.64 -5.56 23.67
CA PHE A 70 30.04 -4.62 24.62
C PHE A 70 28.94 -5.29 25.46
N PRO A 71 28.77 -4.86 26.74
CA PRO A 71 27.71 -5.39 27.60
C PRO A 71 26.30 -5.18 26.98
N LEU A 72 25.45 -6.20 27.06
CA LEU A 72 24.09 -6.13 26.52
C LEU A 72 23.30 -4.95 27.10
N SER A 73 23.52 -4.64 28.39
CA SER A 73 22.88 -3.49 29.05
C SER A 73 23.25 -2.14 28.41
N ALA A 74 24.49 -1.96 27.96
CA ALA A 74 24.91 -0.76 27.23
C ALA A 74 24.31 -0.70 25.84
N ILE A 75 24.29 -1.83 25.14
CA ILE A 75 23.68 -1.97 23.81
C ILE A 75 22.18 -1.67 23.86
N ASP A 76 21.47 -2.21 24.87
CA ASP A 76 20.03 -2.02 24.98
C ASP A 76 19.65 -0.59 25.39
N ARG A 77 20.41 0.05 26.30
CA ARG A 77 20.23 1.48 26.62
C ARG A 77 20.39 2.35 25.37
N LEU A 78 21.45 2.13 24.59
CA LEU A 78 21.67 2.87 23.35
C LEU A 78 20.53 2.62 22.35
N ALA A 79 20.12 1.38 22.17
CA ALA A 79 19.05 1.01 21.25
C ALA A 79 17.67 1.53 21.67
N ALA A 80 17.39 1.69 22.97
CA ALA A 80 16.17 2.26 23.50
C ALA A 80 16.06 3.77 23.27
N ASN A 81 17.19 4.50 23.40
CA ASN A 81 17.25 5.94 23.17
C ASN A 81 17.19 6.35 21.68
N LEU A 82 17.29 5.39 20.78
CA LEU A 82 17.08 5.62 19.35
C LEU A 82 15.58 5.63 19.07
N GLY A 83 14.94 6.75 19.24
CA GLY A 83 13.57 6.98 18.77
C GLY A 83 13.44 6.82 17.24
N TRP A 84 12.42 7.42 16.64
CA TRP A 84 12.15 7.42 15.19
C TRP A 84 13.15 8.25 14.34
N TRP A 85 14.30 8.61 14.89
CA TRP A 85 15.29 9.49 14.29
C TRP A 85 16.03 8.83 13.13
N LYS A 86 16.04 9.51 12.00
CA LYS A 86 16.67 9.04 10.76
C LYS A 86 18.07 9.58 10.53
N ASN A 87 18.56 10.53 11.34
CA ASN A 87 19.82 11.23 11.07
C ASN A 87 21.04 10.45 11.61
N ARG A 88 21.91 10.02 10.70
CA ARG A 88 23.14 9.29 11.00
C ARG A 88 24.22 10.18 11.68
N GLU A 89 24.14 11.48 11.49
CA GLU A 89 25.12 12.45 12.01
C GLU A 89 24.97 12.66 13.52
N GLU A 90 23.80 12.41 14.08
CA GLU A 90 23.51 12.56 15.51
C GLU A 90 23.94 11.35 16.36
N LEU A 91 24.40 10.26 15.73
CA LEU A 91 24.79 9.05 16.47
C LEU A 91 25.86 9.30 17.55
N PRO A 92 26.93 10.08 17.34
CA PRO A 92 27.93 10.35 18.40
C PRO A 92 27.29 10.96 19.65
N GLN A 93 26.34 11.89 19.48
CA GLN A 93 25.63 12.52 20.59
C GLN A 93 24.82 11.49 21.41
N ARG A 94 24.22 10.52 20.74
CA ARG A 94 23.44 9.44 21.40
C ARG A 94 24.31 8.51 22.22
N PHE A 95 25.56 8.28 21.80
CA PHE A 95 26.53 7.54 22.61
C PHE A 95 26.85 8.29 23.89
N LEU A 96 27.12 9.61 23.85
CA LEU A 96 27.34 10.45 25.02
C LEU A 96 26.16 10.41 25.99
N GLU A 97 24.93 10.49 25.53
CA GLU A 97 23.70 10.46 26.34
C GLU A 97 23.57 9.17 27.19
N VAL A 98 24.15 8.06 26.74
CA VAL A 98 24.15 6.80 27.50
C VAL A 98 25.44 6.54 28.26
N GLY A 99 26.32 7.54 28.33
CA GLY A 99 27.60 7.48 29.07
C GLY A 99 28.72 6.76 28.32
N LEU A 100 28.63 6.67 26.98
CA LEU A 100 29.66 6.11 26.12
C LEU A 100 30.36 7.24 25.37
N ASP A 101 31.65 7.43 25.64
CA ASP A 101 32.45 8.46 24.99
C ASP A 101 32.88 8.01 23.57
N PRO A 102 32.43 8.71 22.51
CA PRO A 102 32.76 8.38 21.12
C PRO A 102 34.24 8.49 20.78
N GLU A 103 35.03 9.21 21.59
CA GLU A 103 36.46 9.36 21.39
C GLU A 103 37.27 8.15 21.91
N GLN A 104 36.68 7.34 22.76
CA GLN A 104 37.32 6.09 23.20
C GLN A 104 37.52 5.14 22.01
N PRO A 105 38.68 4.53 21.83
CA PRO A 105 38.98 3.72 20.63
C PRO A 105 37.99 2.60 20.35
N GLN A 106 37.49 1.92 21.39
CA GLN A 106 36.52 0.85 21.24
C GLN A 106 35.15 1.39 20.82
N VAL A 107 34.67 2.48 21.42
CA VAL A 107 33.39 3.12 21.11
C VAL A 107 33.41 3.73 19.70
N ARG A 108 34.52 4.38 19.35
CA ARG A 108 34.74 4.92 17.99
C ARG A 108 34.69 3.80 16.93
N ARG A 109 35.30 2.64 17.22
CA ARG A 109 35.26 1.46 16.35
C ARG A 109 33.81 0.94 16.21
N TRP A 110 33.07 0.85 17.31
CA TRP A 110 31.66 0.45 17.29
C TRP A 110 30.84 1.39 16.43
N LEU A 111 30.94 2.70 16.64
CA LEU A 111 30.25 3.72 15.85
C LEU A 111 30.60 3.63 14.35
N ALA A 112 31.87 3.46 14.02
CA ALA A 112 32.33 3.34 12.63
C ALA A 112 31.72 2.10 11.94
N ILE A 113 31.80 0.93 12.58
CA ILE A 113 31.24 -0.31 12.03
C ILE A 113 29.72 -0.19 11.91
N ALA A 114 29.04 0.35 12.91
CA ALA A 114 27.60 0.54 12.83
C ALA A 114 27.18 1.47 11.66
N LYS A 115 27.91 2.58 11.45
CA LYS A 115 27.68 3.49 10.31
C LYS A 115 27.90 2.79 8.96
N MET A 116 28.90 1.93 8.86
CA MET A 116 29.18 1.15 7.66
C MET A 116 28.08 0.12 7.37
N LEU A 117 27.56 -0.55 8.39
CA LEU A 117 26.53 -1.57 8.25
C LEU A 117 25.18 -1.01 7.81
N ILE A 118 24.84 0.23 8.18
CA ILE A 118 23.53 0.82 7.84
C ILE A 118 23.31 0.85 6.32
N GLY A 119 22.29 0.16 5.87
CA GLY A 119 21.93 0.03 4.45
C GLY A 119 22.45 -1.25 3.81
N PHE A 120 23.38 -1.97 4.42
CA PHE A 120 23.79 -3.29 3.93
C PHE A 120 22.70 -4.34 4.12
N PRO A 121 22.62 -5.37 3.27
CA PRO A 121 21.77 -6.53 3.49
C PRO A 121 22.08 -7.19 4.85
N ARG A 122 21.03 -7.51 5.60
CA ARG A 122 21.13 -8.20 6.88
C ARG A 122 20.73 -9.66 6.79
N HIS A 123 19.59 -9.92 6.21
CA HIS A 123 19.06 -11.26 5.94
C HIS A 123 17.95 -11.19 4.90
N LEU A 124 17.64 -12.32 4.31
CA LEU A 124 16.42 -12.51 3.54
C LEU A 124 15.27 -12.83 4.49
N SER A 125 14.10 -12.28 4.19
CA SER A 125 12.82 -12.59 4.81
C SER A 125 11.82 -12.92 3.72
N GLN A 126 10.69 -13.50 4.07
CA GLN A 126 9.62 -13.71 3.10
C GLN A 126 8.86 -12.41 2.83
N HIS A 127 8.44 -12.18 1.60
CA HIS A 127 7.50 -11.12 1.25
C HIS A 127 6.15 -11.37 1.93
N VAL A 128 5.45 -10.32 2.35
CA VAL A 128 4.20 -10.44 3.11
C VAL A 128 3.06 -11.14 2.36
N GLY A 129 3.08 -11.13 1.04
CA GLY A 129 2.01 -11.71 0.21
C GLY A 129 2.42 -12.13 -1.18
N GLY A 130 3.62 -11.71 -1.68
CA GLY A 130 4.02 -11.89 -3.06
C GLY A 130 4.30 -13.33 -3.42
N PHE A 131 3.40 -13.93 -4.20
CA PHE A 131 3.59 -15.25 -4.80
C PHE A 131 4.13 -15.11 -6.22
N VAL A 132 5.20 -15.84 -6.50
CA VAL A 132 5.63 -16.11 -7.88
C VAL A 132 5.01 -17.42 -8.31
N ILE A 133 4.32 -17.40 -9.45
CA ILE A 133 3.73 -18.59 -10.06
C ILE A 133 4.36 -18.73 -11.44
N ALA A 134 5.20 -19.75 -11.61
CA ALA A 134 5.96 -19.96 -12.83
C ALA A 134 5.38 -21.09 -13.69
N ARG A 135 5.56 -20.98 -15.01
CA ARG A 135 5.22 -22.06 -15.95
C ARG A 135 6.15 -23.27 -15.82
N SER A 136 7.43 -23.02 -15.55
CA SER A 136 8.48 -24.02 -15.34
C SER A 136 8.82 -24.14 -13.86
N ARG A 137 9.64 -25.13 -13.52
CA ARG A 137 10.10 -25.32 -12.12
C ARG A 137 10.99 -24.16 -11.68
N LEU A 138 10.66 -23.57 -10.52
CA LEU A 138 11.41 -22.47 -9.92
C LEU A 138 12.81 -22.89 -9.46
N ASP A 139 12.97 -24.12 -8.95
CA ASP A 139 14.25 -24.65 -8.48
C ASP A 139 15.31 -24.82 -9.59
N ARG A 140 14.91 -24.72 -10.86
CA ARG A 140 15.84 -24.65 -12.00
C ARG A 140 16.35 -23.24 -12.28
N LEU A 141 15.72 -22.24 -11.67
CA LEU A 141 16.01 -20.82 -11.91
C LEU A 141 16.69 -20.19 -10.70
N VAL A 142 16.22 -20.53 -9.49
CA VAL A 142 16.62 -19.90 -8.23
C VAL A 142 16.57 -20.92 -7.10
N PRO A 143 17.42 -20.82 -6.07
CA PRO A 143 17.28 -21.62 -4.87
C PRO A 143 15.92 -21.39 -4.20
N VAL A 144 15.27 -22.49 -3.82
CA VAL A 144 14.01 -22.50 -3.09
C VAL A 144 14.27 -23.05 -1.69
N GLU A 145 13.87 -22.32 -0.66
CA GLU A 145 14.05 -22.72 0.73
C GLU A 145 12.71 -22.81 1.47
N ASN A 146 12.70 -23.52 2.58
CA ASN A 146 11.55 -23.54 3.47
C ASN A 146 11.43 -22.21 4.20
N ALA A 147 10.23 -21.64 4.25
CA ALA A 147 9.97 -20.45 5.05
C ALA A 147 9.99 -20.79 6.56
N ALA A 148 10.15 -19.75 7.40
CA ALA A 148 10.01 -19.90 8.84
C ALA A 148 8.59 -20.35 9.26
N MET A 149 7.57 -19.99 8.49
CA MET A 149 6.21 -20.53 8.66
C MET A 149 6.11 -21.92 8.01
N PRO A 150 5.44 -22.87 8.69
CA PRO A 150 5.26 -24.21 8.13
C PRO A 150 4.52 -24.15 6.79
N ASP A 151 4.74 -25.15 5.98
CA ASP A 151 4.05 -25.36 4.71
C ASP A 151 4.18 -24.23 3.68
N ARG A 152 5.25 -23.42 3.76
CA ARG A 152 5.57 -22.38 2.78
C ARG A 152 7.00 -22.51 2.29
N THR A 153 7.21 -22.07 1.04
CA THR A 153 8.53 -21.99 0.41
C THR A 153 8.81 -20.57 -0.05
N VAL A 154 10.07 -20.18 -0.06
CA VAL A 154 10.55 -18.84 -0.45
C VAL A 154 11.64 -19.01 -1.50
N ILE A 155 11.57 -18.25 -2.59
CA ILE A 155 12.67 -18.10 -3.54
C ILE A 155 13.64 -17.02 -3.06
N GLN A 156 14.93 -17.13 -3.40
CA GLN A 156 15.96 -16.17 -2.98
C GLN A 156 16.01 -14.90 -3.85
N TRP A 157 14.92 -14.55 -4.53
CA TRP A 157 14.75 -13.32 -5.28
C TRP A 157 13.76 -12.39 -4.61
N ASP A 158 14.10 -11.12 -4.56
CA ASP A 158 13.20 -10.08 -4.10
C ASP A 158 12.35 -9.51 -5.25
N LYS A 159 11.60 -8.43 -4.96
CA LYS A 159 10.72 -7.80 -5.94
C LYS A 159 11.49 -7.30 -7.17
N ASP A 160 12.63 -6.68 -6.96
CA ASP A 160 13.40 -6.03 -8.05
C ASP A 160 14.02 -7.10 -8.98
N ASP A 161 14.45 -8.23 -8.41
CA ASP A 161 14.92 -9.40 -9.18
C ASP A 161 13.79 -10.00 -10.02
N ILE A 162 12.61 -10.16 -9.45
CA ILE A 162 11.41 -10.71 -10.11
C ILE A 162 10.99 -9.82 -11.27
N ASP A 163 10.97 -8.51 -11.07
CA ASP A 163 10.63 -7.52 -12.10
C ASP A 163 11.67 -7.53 -13.23
N ALA A 164 12.97 -7.60 -12.91
CA ALA A 164 14.06 -7.66 -13.90
C ALA A 164 14.00 -8.92 -14.77
N LEU A 165 13.50 -10.04 -14.22
CA LEU A 165 13.34 -11.31 -14.93
C LEU A 165 12.01 -11.45 -15.67
N GLY A 166 11.12 -10.46 -15.55
CA GLY A 166 9.79 -10.48 -16.17
C GLY A 166 8.87 -11.57 -15.62
N LEU A 167 9.08 -12.00 -14.38
CA LEU A 167 8.24 -13.00 -13.72
C LEU A 167 7.01 -12.33 -13.10
N MET A 168 5.86 -12.98 -13.26
CA MET A 168 4.63 -12.49 -12.68
C MET A 168 4.59 -12.75 -11.17
N LYS A 169 4.34 -11.68 -10.41
CA LYS A 169 4.08 -11.71 -8.97
C LYS A 169 2.60 -11.42 -8.71
N VAL A 170 1.98 -12.22 -7.85
CA VAL A 170 0.62 -12.01 -7.36
C VAL A 170 0.68 -11.82 -5.85
N ASP A 171 0.28 -10.65 -5.38
CA ASP A 171 0.25 -10.36 -3.95
C ASP A 171 -1.06 -10.87 -3.32
N VAL A 172 -0.94 -11.94 -2.54
CA VAL A 172 -2.03 -12.50 -1.74
C VAL A 172 -2.04 -11.76 -0.40
N LEU A 173 -2.78 -10.67 -0.35
CA LEU A 173 -2.81 -9.77 0.81
C LEU A 173 -3.91 -10.17 1.81
N ALA A 174 -3.86 -9.60 3.01
CA ALA A 174 -4.83 -9.83 4.05
C ALA A 174 -5.48 -8.52 4.49
N LEU A 175 -6.80 -8.44 4.40
CA LEU A 175 -7.57 -7.29 4.85
C LEU A 175 -8.44 -7.67 6.06
N GLY A 176 -8.10 -7.14 7.24
CA GLY A 176 -8.82 -7.42 8.49
C GLY A 176 -10.29 -7.00 8.45
N MET A 177 -10.62 -5.95 7.68
CA MET A 177 -11.99 -5.50 7.52
C MET A 177 -12.89 -6.56 6.87
N LEU A 178 -12.38 -7.41 5.97
CA LEU A 178 -13.17 -8.51 5.41
C LEU A 178 -13.57 -9.53 6.50
N SER A 179 -12.69 -9.79 7.47
CA SER A 179 -13.04 -10.63 8.64
C SER A 179 -14.10 -9.96 9.52
N ALA A 180 -14.04 -8.64 9.71
CA ALA A 180 -15.05 -7.90 10.46
C ALA A 180 -16.41 -7.96 9.74
N ILE A 181 -16.44 -7.73 8.44
CA ILE A 181 -17.66 -7.83 7.61
C ILE A 181 -18.27 -9.23 7.71
N ARG A 182 -17.48 -10.28 7.56
CA ARG A 182 -17.98 -11.66 7.71
C ARG A 182 -18.64 -11.89 9.05
N ARG A 183 -18.00 -11.44 10.15
CA ARG A 183 -18.54 -11.59 11.50
C ARG A 183 -19.83 -10.79 11.68
N MET A 184 -19.90 -9.57 11.15
CA MET A 184 -21.12 -8.76 11.19
C MET A 184 -22.26 -9.43 10.43
N LEU A 185 -22.01 -9.94 9.20
CA LEU A 185 -23.01 -10.64 8.40
C LEU A 185 -23.51 -11.91 9.10
N ALA A 186 -22.60 -12.68 9.73
CA ALA A 186 -22.97 -13.86 10.51
C ALA A 186 -23.86 -13.52 11.72
N GLU A 187 -23.57 -12.42 12.42
CA GLU A 187 -24.38 -11.95 13.54
C GLU A 187 -25.77 -11.47 13.08
N VAL A 188 -25.83 -10.74 11.96
CA VAL A 188 -27.12 -10.36 11.35
C VAL A 188 -27.93 -11.59 10.95
N ALA A 189 -27.29 -12.60 10.33
CA ALA A 189 -27.94 -13.86 9.96
C ALA A 189 -28.51 -14.56 11.19
N ARG A 190 -27.73 -14.65 12.27
CA ARG A 190 -28.17 -15.25 13.54
C ARG A 190 -29.40 -14.55 14.13
N ARG A 191 -29.39 -13.20 14.15
CA ARG A 191 -30.54 -12.40 14.66
C ARG A 191 -31.79 -12.53 13.80
N ARG A 192 -31.61 -12.66 12.47
CA ARG A 192 -32.71 -12.80 11.51
C ARG A 192 -33.23 -14.23 11.37
N GLY A 193 -32.55 -15.22 11.93
CA GLY A 193 -32.90 -16.63 11.77
C GLY A 193 -32.78 -17.16 10.35
N ARG A 194 -32.06 -16.46 9.46
CA ARG A 194 -31.85 -16.84 8.04
C ARG A 194 -30.48 -16.38 7.54
N PRO A 195 -29.91 -17.04 6.51
CA PRO A 195 -28.68 -16.58 5.87
C PRO A 195 -28.77 -15.12 5.44
N PHE A 196 -27.66 -14.39 5.58
CA PHE A 196 -27.53 -12.99 5.18
C PHE A 196 -26.13 -12.76 4.61
N ALA A 197 -26.06 -12.44 3.34
CA ALA A 197 -24.83 -12.22 2.59
C ALA A 197 -24.60 -10.72 2.31
N LEU A 198 -23.45 -10.37 1.79
CA LEU A 198 -23.12 -8.98 1.42
C LEU A 198 -24.08 -8.44 0.34
N SER A 199 -24.54 -9.30 -0.56
CA SER A 199 -25.55 -8.97 -1.58
C SER A 199 -26.93 -8.60 -1.02
N ASP A 200 -27.21 -9.00 0.23
CA ASP A 200 -28.49 -8.73 0.90
C ASP A 200 -28.49 -7.39 1.67
N VAL A 201 -27.32 -6.71 1.72
CA VAL A 201 -27.21 -5.40 2.33
C VAL A 201 -27.89 -4.38 1.41
N PRO A 202 -28.90 -3.62 1.91
CA PRO A 202 -29.56 -2.58 1.09
C PRO A 202 -28.54 -1.55 0.60
N ALA A 203 -28.61 -1.24 -0.69
CA ALA A 203 -27.82 -0.15 -1.25
C ALA A 203 -28.48 1.21 -0.96
N GLU A 204 -27.64 2.25 -0.89
CA GLU A 204 -28.09 3.65 -0.85
C GLU A 204 -29.05 3.95 0.32
N ASP A 205 -28.76 3.45 1.54
CA ASP A 205 -29.57 3.72 2.74
C ASP A 205 -29.43 5.17 3.19
N ALA A 206 -30.52 5.92 3.14
CA ALA A 206 -30.56 7.34 3.47
C ALA A 206 -30.18 7.65 4.93
N ALA A 207 -30.51 6.76 5.87
CA ALA A 207 -30.16 6.93 7.28
C ALA A 207 -28.64 6.83 7.49
N THR A 208 -27.99 5.91 6.79
CA THR A 208 -26.52 5.77 6.75
C THR A 208 -25.87 7.03 6.21
N TYR A 209 -26.32 7.59 5.09
CA TYR A 209 -25.75 8.83 4.55
C TYR A 209 -26.01 10.04 5.44
N ALA A 210 -27.15 10.10 6.12
CA ALA A 210 -27.41 11.13 7.11
C ALA A 210 -26.43 11.05 8.31
N MET A 211 -26.13 9.85 8.79
CA MET A 211 -25.12 9.62 9.83
C MET A 211 -23.73 10.06 9.35
N VAL A 212 -23.33 9.61 8.14
CA VAL A 212 -22.03 9.96 7.53
C VAL A 212 -21.90 11.47 7.33
N SER A 213 -22.96 12.15 6.87
CA SER A 213 -22.98 13.60 6.66
C SER A 213 -22.81 14.41 7.95
N ARG A 214 -23.10 13.84 9.13
CA ARG A 214 -22.80 14.43 10.43
C ARG A 214 -21.42 14.12 10.95
N ALA A 215 -20.59 13.41 10.16
CA ALA A 215 -19.28 12.90 10.57
C ALA A 215 -19.33 11.94 11.80
N ASP A 216 -20.44 11.25 11.99
CA ASP A 216 -20.56 10.20 13.00
C ASP A 216 -20.00 8.89 12.42
N THR A 217 -18.67 8.86 12.18
CA THR A 217 -17.98 7.83 11.41
C THR A 217 -16.79 7.21 12.16
N VAL A 218 -16.71 7.38 13.46
CA VAL A 218 -15.70 6.68 14.28
C VAL A 218 -15.93 5.17 14.17
N GLY A 219 -14.90 4.42 13.78
CA GLY A 219 -14.99 2.98 13.53
C GLY A 219 -15.59 2.61 12.16
N VAL A 220 -15.91 3.58 11.31
CA VAL A 220 -16.32 3.32 9.92
C VAL A 220 -15.10 3.34 9.00
N PHE A 221 -14.83 2.19 8.38
CA PHE A 221 -13.63 1.98 7.57
C PHE A 221 -13.44 3.06 6.49
N GLN A 222 -12.22 3.58 6.39
CA GLN A 222 -11.75 4.59 5.44
C GLN A 222 -12.34 6.00 5.55
N ILE A 223 -13.31 6.26 6.43
CA ILE A 223 -13.90 7.60 6.61
C ILE A 223 -13.89 8.08 8.08
N GLU A 224 -12.97 7.56 8.89
CA GLU A 224 -12.82 7.84 10.31
C GLU A 224 -11.65 8.77 10.66
N SER A 225 -10.81 9.15 9.68
CA SER A 225 -9.71 10.07 9.95
C SER A 225 -10.19 11.49 10.21
N ARG A 226 -9.44 12.27 11.01
CA ARG A 226 -9.81 13.67 11.31
C ARG A 226 -10.04 14.50 10.05
N ALA A 227 -9.25 14.30 9.02
CA ALA A 227 -9.37 15.04 7.77
C ALA A 227 -10.66 14.66 7.01
N GLN A 228 -11.01 13.38 6.97
CA GLN A 228 -12.24 12.88 6.36
C GLN A 228 -13.47 13.35 7.16
N MET A 229 -13.47 13.15 8.48
CA MET A 229 -14.56 13.62 9.34
C MET A 229 -14.78 15.14 9.24
N ALA A 230 -13.74 15.94 9.06
CA ALA A 230 -13.87 17.40 8.83
C ALA A 230 -14.46 17.74 7.44
N MET A 231 -14.31 16.85 6.45
CA MET A 231 -14.83 17.06 5.10
C MET A 231 -16.28 16.61 4.94
N LEU A 232 -16.71 15.52 5.59
CA LEU A 232 -18.03 14.91 5.45
C LEU A 232 -19.21 15.88 5.59
N PRO A 233 -19.28 16.78 6.59
CA PRO A 233 -20.37 17.75 6.71
C PRO A 233 -20.43 18.78 5.57
N ARG A 234 -19.30 19.05 4.92
CA ARG A 234 -19.18 19.96 3.78
C ARG A 234 -19.53 19.27 2.47
N LEU A 235 -19.14 17.99 2.33
CA LEU A 235 -19.42 17.14 1.18
C LEU A 235 -20.88 16.71 1.13
N ARG A 236 -21.46 16.37 2.28
CA ARG A 236 -22.84 15.81 2.42
C ARG A 236 -23.08 14.65 1.46
N PRO A 237 -22.45 13.50 1.68
CA PRO A 237 -22.65 12.34 0.82
C PRO A 237 -24.14 11.93 0.76
N ALA A 238 -24.65 11.70 -0.44
CA ALA A 238 -26.00 11.24 -0.69
C ALA A 238 -26.04 9.87 -1.39
N CYS A 239 -24.91 9.41 -1.89
CA CYS A 239 -24.75 8.12 -2.56
C CYS A 239 -23.34 7.56 -2.36
N PHE A 240 -23.14 6.28 -2.67
CA PHE A 240 -21.84 5.62 -2.52
C PHE A 240 -20.71 6.31 -3.31
N TYR A 241 -21.04 6.85 -4.49
CA TYR A 241 -20.03 7.53 -5.30
C TYR A 241 -19.48 8.81 -4.64
N ASP A 242 -20.25 9.48 -3.81
CA ASP A 242 -19.78 10.63 -3.05
C ASP A 242 -18.71 10.22 -2.02
N LEU A 243 -18.82 9.03 -1.42
CA LEU A 243 -17.79 8.47 -0.55
C LEU A 243 -16.52 8.10 -1.33
N VAL A 244 -16.68 7.58 -2.55
CA VAL A 244 -15.52 7.32 -3.44
C VAL A 244 -14.78 8.62 -3.74
N ILE A 245 -15.49 9.71 -3.98
CA ILE A 245 -14.89 11.04 -4.19
C ILE A 245 -14.21 11.52 -2.92
N GLU A 246 -14.82 11.37 -1.75
CA GLU A 246 -14.22 11.78 -0.49
C GLU A 246 -12.88 11.08 -0.25
N VAL A 247 -12.86 9.76 -0.34
CA VAL A 247 -11.64 8.95 -0.17
C VAL A 247 -10.57 9.32 -1.21
N ALA A 248 -10.97 9.71 -2.42
CA ALA A 248 -10.05 10.17 -3.45
C ALA A 248 -9.49 11.57 -3.18
N LEU A 249 -10.28 12.47 -2.63
CA LEU A 249 -9.87 13.85 -2.31
C LEU A 249 -9.03 13.93 -1.02
N VAL A 250 -9.37 13.13 0.00
CA VAL A 250 -8.71 13.15 1.31
C VAL A 250 -7.75 11.97 1.44
N ARG A 251 -6.63 12.02 0.72
CA ARG A 251 -5.56 11.03 0.81
C ARG A 251 -4.19 11.70 0.76
N PRO A 252 -3.14 11.14 1.41
CA PRO A 252 -1.78 11.64 1.26
C PRO A 252 -1.28 11.40 -0.18
N GLY A 253 -0.86 12.46 -0.88
CA GLY A 253 -0.30 12.32 -2.22
C GLY A 253 -0.13 13.64 -2.99
N PRO A 254 0.63 13.63 -4.09
CA PRO A 254 0.99 14.82 -4.85
C PRO A 254 -0.16 15.50 -5.60
N ILE A 255 -1.25 14.81 -5.86
CA ILE A 255 -2.40 15.34 -6.62
C ILE A 255 -3.38 16.13 -5.72
N GLN A 256 -3.10 16.28 -4.44
CA GLN A 256 -3.97 16.96 -3.48
C GLN A 256 -3.98 18.49 -3.57
N GLY A 257 -3.08 19.09 -4.35
CA GLY A 257 -3.01 20.54 -4.46
C GLY A 257 -4.35 21.14 -4.86
N ASN A 258 -4.94 21.92 -3.98
CA ASN A 258 -6.10 22.79 -4.20
C ASN A 258 -7.39 22.20 -4.84
N MET A 259 -7.50 20.90 -5.09
CA MET A 259 -8.68 20.31 -5.75
C MET A 259 -9.89 20.17 -4.82
N VAL A 260 -9.68 20.07 -3.51
CA VAL A 260 -10.75 19.95 -2.53
C VAL A 260 -11.66 21.18 -2.54
N HIS A 261 -11.09 22.37 -2.54
CA HIS A 261 -11.86 23.63 -2.48
C HIS A 261 -12.71 23.85 -3.73
N PRO A 262 -12.17 23.77 -4.98
CA PRO A 262 -12.98 23.88 -6.18
C PRO A 262 -14.10 22.86 -6.27
N TYR A 263 -13.82 21.59 -5.93
CA TYR A 263 -14.86 20.55 -5.93
C TYR A 263 -16.01 20.88 -4.96
N LEU A 264 -15.71 21.23 -3.72
CA LEU A 264 -16.72 21.57 -2.73
C LEU A 264 -17.53 22.82 -3.13
N ARG A 265 -16.88 23.84 -3.69
CA ARG A 265 -17.55 25.06 -4.16
C ARG A 265 -18.53 24.75 -5.28
N ARG A 266 -18.13 23.93 -6.26
CA ARG A 266 -19.01 23.49 -7.37
C ARG A 266 -20.15 22.63 -6.88
N ARG A 267 -19.89 21.72 -5.97
CA ARG A 267 -20.91 20.86 -5.36
C ARG A 267 -21.95 21.68 -4.55
N GLN A 268 -21.53 22.74 -3.92
CA GLN A 268 -22.40 23.64 -3.15
C GLN A 268 -23.08 24.72 -4.00
N GLY A 269 -22.83 24.75 -5.31
CA GLY A 269 -23.36 25.76 -6.22
C GLY A 269 -22.74 27.17 -6.09
N LEU A 270 -21.61 27.27 -5.37
CA LEU A 270 -20.88 28.52 -5.16
C LEU A 270 -19.96 28.87 -6.34
N GLU A 271 -19.72 27.91 -7.23
CA GLU A 271 -18.91 28.08 -8.43
C GLU A 271 -19.58 27.30 -9.58
N PRO A 272 -19.70 27.90 -10.78
CA PRO A 272 -20.25 27.21 -11.94
C PRO A 272 -19.35 26.07 -12.37
N VAL A 273 -19.94 24.95 -12.77
CA VAL A 273 -19.21 23.82 -13.37
C VAL A 273 -18.84 24.18 -14.80
N SER A 274 -17.58 24.11 -15.14
CA SER A 274 -17.07 24.36 -16.49
C SER A 274 -16.17 23.22 -16.97
N TYR A 275 -16.13 23.01 -18.28
CA TYR A 275 -15.33 21.98 -18.94
C TYR A 275 -14.52 22.61 -20.09
N PRO A 276 -13.25 22.20 -20.30
CA PRO A 276 -12.42 22.71 -21.38
C PRO A 276 -12.98 22.38 -22.78
N SER A 277 -13.63 21.25 -22.94
CA SER A 277 -14.28 20.80 -24.18
C SER A 277 -15.38 19.78 -23.89
N GLU A 278 -16.24 19.51 -24.87
CA GLU A 278 -17.29 18.48 -24.72
C GLU A 278 -16.70 17.07 -24.55
N ALA A 279 -15.58 16.76 -25.20
CA ALA A 279 -14.89 15.49 -25.02
C ALA A 279 -14.37 15.33 -23.58
N VAL A 280 -13.81 16.38 -22.98
CA VAL A 280 -13.36 16.38 -21.58
C VAL A 280 -14.54 16.37 -20.61
N ARG A 281 -15.67 16.97 -20.97
CA ARG A 281 -16.90 16.88 -20.18
C ARG A 281 -17.31 15.43 -19.93
N GLY A 282 -17.31 14.58 -20.96
CA GLY A 282 -17.64 13.16 -20.82
C GLY A 282 -16.77 12.42 -19.78
N VAL A 283 -15.53 12.88 -19.57
CA VAL A 283 -14.61 12.33 -18.57
C VAL A 283 -14.85 12.89 -17.16
N LEU A 284 -15.14 14.19 -17.05
CA LEU A 284 -15.15 14.93 -15.78
C LEU A 284 -16.53 15.27 -15.23
N GLU A 285 -17.61 14.93 -15.94
CA GLU A 285 -18.97 15.29 -15.51
C GLU A 285 -19.32 14.79 -14.11
N ARG A 286 -18.95 13.54 -13.80
CA ARG A 286 -19.19 12.93 -12.49
C ARG A 286 -18.39 13.55 -11.35
N THR A 287 -17.34 14.28 -11.66
CA THR A 287 -16.46 14.97 -10.70
C THR A 287 -16.53 16.48 -10.84
N LEU A 288 -17.64 17.00 -11.40
CA LEU A 288 -17.92 18.43 -11.53
C LEU A 288 -16.80 19.23 -12.22
N GLY A 289 -16.18 18.62 -13.24
CA GLY A 289 -15.09 19.25 -13.99
C GLY A 289 -13.73 19.21 -13.30
N ILE A 290 -13.56 18.48 -12.21
CA ILE A 290 -12.29 18.37 -11.48
C ILE A 290 -11.68 16.97 -11.72
N PRO A 291 -10.44 16.86 -12.21
CA PRO A 291 -9.76 15.57 -12.37
C PRO A 291 -9.27 15.05 -11.02
N ILE A 292 -10.08 14.22 -10.36
CA ILE A 292 -9.83 13.65 -9.03
C ILE A 292 -9.06 12.34 -9.12
N PHE A 293 -9.38 11.51 -10.14
CA PHE A 293 -8.84 10.17 -10.31
C PHE A 293 -7.70 10.15 -11.33
N GLN A 294 -6.72 9.27 -11.12
CA GLN A 294 -5.61 9.07 -12.07
C GLN A 294 -6.12 8.62 -13.44
N GLU A 295 -7.15 7.80 -13.46
CA GLU A 295 -7.83 7.33 -14.67
C GLU A 295 -8.41 8.48 -15.48
N GLN A 296 -8.93 9.52 -14.82
CA GLN A 296 -9.42 10.72 -15.51
C GLN A 296 -8.26 11.48 -16.19
N ALA A 297 -7.09 11.57 -15.55
CA ALA A 297 -5.91 12.18 -16.19
C ALA A 297 -5.49 11.42 -17.44
N MET A 298 -5.51 10.08 -17.40
CA MET A 298 -5.24 9.24 -18.57
C MET A 298 -6.31 9.45 -19.66
N GLN A 299 -7.58 9.42 -19.28
CA GLN A 299 -8.68 9.63 -20.24
C GLN A 299 -8.65 11.01 -20.89
N ILE A 300 -8.31 12.05 -20.15
CA ILE A 300 -8.12 13.40 -20.72
C ILE A 300 -7.01 13.39 -21.76
N ALA A 301 -5.84 12.77 -21.48
CA ALA A 301 -4.76 12.65 -22.45
C ALA A 301 -5.20 11.93 -23.72
N ILE A 302 -6.02 10.87 -23.58
CA ILE A 302 -6.56 10.12 -24.73
C ILE A 302 -7.55 10.99 -25.53
N VAL A 303 -8.57 11.58 -24.88
CA VAL A 303 -9.67 12.25 -25.60
C VAL A 303 -9.33 13.65 -26.08
N ALA A 304 -8.42 14.36 -25.39
CA ALA A 304 -8.06 15.75 -25.73
C ALA A 304 -6.75 15.87 -26.51
N ALA A 305 -5.81 14.93 -26.33
CA ALA A 305 -4.48 14.98 -26.96
C ALA A 305 -4.21 13.79 -27.90
N GLY A 306 -5.14 12.85 -28.04
CA GLY A 306 -5.01 11.73 -28.98
C GLY A 306 -3.96 10.69 -28.55
N PHE A 307 -3.61 10.64 -27.28
CA PHE A 307 -2.68 9.63 -26.76
C PHE A 307 -3.28 8.22 -26.89
N THR A 308 -2.42 7.26 -27.17
CA THR A 308 -2.81 5.84 -26.96
C THR A 308 -2.94 5.56 -25.46
N PRO A 309 -3.70 4.54 -25.06
CA PRO A 309 -3.83 4.17 -23.65
C PRO A 309 -2.49 3.88 -22.96
N GLY A 310 -1.52 3.27 -23.66
CA GLY A 310 -0.17 3.04 -23.15
C GLY A 310 0.64 4.32 -22.94
N GLU A 311 0.61 5.27 -23.88
CA GLU A 311 1.23 6.60 -23.71
C GLU A 311 0.60 7.36 -22.54
N ALA A 312 -0.71 7.27 -22.36
CA ALA A 312 -1.40 7.89 -21.23
C ALA A 312 -0.96 7.27 -19.88
N ASP A 313 -0.68 5.97 -19.83
CA ASP A 313 -0.09 5.34 -18.62
C ASP A 313 1.36 5.80 -18.38
N CYS A 314 2.17 5.95 -19.43
CA CYS A 314 3.51 6.52 -19.31
C CYS A 314 3.47 7.94 -18.73
N LEU A 315 2.54 8.79 -19.23
CA LEU A 315 2.32 10.15 -18.69
C LEU A 315 1.94 10.11 -17.20
N ARG A 316 1.02 9.25 -16.81
CA ARG A 316 0.60 9.07 -15.41
C ARG A 316 1.79 8.71 -14.51
N ARG A 317 2.65 7.79 -14.94
CA ARG A 317 3.86 7.38 -14.21
C ARG A 317 4.87 8.52 -14.09
N ALA A 318 5.09 9.28 -15.15
CA ALA A 318 5.96 10.45 -15.15
C ALA A 318 5.48 11.51 -14.14
N MET A 319 4.17 11.76 -14.06
CA MET A 319 3.59 12.68 -13.07
C MET A 319 3.80 12.20 -11.62
N ALA A 320 3.77 10.90 -11.37
CA ALA A 320 4.03 10.33 -10.04
C ALA A 320 5.52 10.36 -9.65
N ALA A 321 6.42 10.28 -10.63
CA ALA A 321 7.88 10.26 -10.43
C ALA A 321 8.50 11.64 -10.15
N TRP A 322 7.79 12.74 -10.39
CA TRP A 322 8.32 14.12 -10.24
C TRP A 322 8.78 14.50 -8.82
N LYS A 323 8.61 13.65 -7.82
CA LYS A 323 9.05 13.90 -6.44
C LYS A 323 10.32 13.16 -6.04
N ARG A 324 11.10 12.64 -6.99
CA ARG A 324 12.39 12.01 -6.68
C ARG A 324 13.55 12.87 -7.15
#